data_1dd4e9c1c39b3f03477085907d1d53ca
#
_entry.id   1dd4e9c1c39b3f03477085907d1d53ca
#
_cell.length_a   1.000
_cell.length_b   1.000
_cell.length_c   1.000
_cell.angle_alpha   90.00
_cell.angle_beta   90.00
_cell.angle_gamma   90.00
#
_symmetry.space_group_name_H-M   'P 1'
#
loop_
_entity.id
_entity.type
_entity.pdbx_description
1 polymer ?
#
loop_
_entity_poly.entity_id
_entity_poly.type
_entity_poly.pdbx_seq_one_letter_code
_entity_poly.pdbx_strand_id
1 'polypeptide(L)'
;MKYIKIMSMIAFIGIYMAGCSPEQPKKETTSSIQEKNKDTKEDAPVEKQQEQEKNEESQVEQRQEEVSAEEKKEETTTVPPIEQPVQNNEQKVESNEKQGKFLVVIDPGHQQKANLNLEPIGPGATTQKYKVTDGTTGVVTKKREAVLVLEMAFLLKEKLEAKGIQVLMTRTSQDVDISNKERATFANNHKANLFLRLHADGSENPNESGFAVLTPAEGSPYTKEIYAESLQISQMIVNKMRENQQVKVNGIKFRDDLSGFNWSKVPGVLLELGFMSNHEEDKKLSDPQYVNSLLQSVTDSVDAYRKSKA
;
A
#
# COMPACT_ATOMS: atom_id res chain seq x y z
N MET A 1 13.41 26.32 -59.70
CA MET A 1 13.64 25.32 -60.77
C MET A 1 13.74 23.93 -60.17
N LYS A 2 12.94 23.04 -60.70
CA LYS A 2 12.97 21.56 -60.69
C LYS A 2 12.72 20.82 -59.36
N TYR A 3 11.47 20.37 -59.28
CA TYR A 3 10.96 19.25 -58.47
C TYR A 3 11.49 17.92 -59.00
N ILE A 4 11.87 17.04 -58.11
CA ILE A 4 12.01 15.59 -58.41
C ILE A 4 11.08 14.86 -57.45
N LYS A 5 9.99 14.28 -58.03
CA LYS A 5 9.12 13.29 -57.36
C LYS A 5 9.77 11.92 -57.58
N ILE A 6 9.98 11.18 -56.46
CA ILE A 6 10.25 9.72 -56.57
C ILE A 6 9.02 9.00 -56.03
N MET A 7 8.33 8.34 -56.93
CA MET A 7 7.29 7.33 -56.63
C MET A 7 8.00 6.03 -56.34
N SER A 8 7.74 5.42 -55.21
CA SER A 8 8.16 4.03 -54.95
C SER A 8 6.91 3.15 -54.88
N MET A 9 6.91 2.20 -55.75
CA MET A 9 5.87 1.22 -56.06
C MET A 9 6.10 0.03 -55.07
N ILE A 10 5.13 -0.26 -54.20
CA ILE A 10 5.18 -1.46 -53.35
C ILE A 10 4.29 -2.53 -53.99
N ALA A 11 4.91 -3.62 -54.40
CA ALA A 11 4.23 -4.79 -54.94
C ALA A 11 3.62 -5.63 -53.80
N PHE A 12 2.34 -5.95 -53.93
CA PHE A 12 1.64 -6.96 -53.13
C PHE A 12 2.03 -8.36 -53.61
N ILE A 13 2.64 -9.17 -52.74
CA ILE A 13 2.75 -10.61 -52.93
C ILE A 13 1.76 -11.27 -51.98
N GLY A 14 0.69 -11.81 -52.53
CA GLY A 14 -0.24 -12.67 -51.83
C GLY A 14 0.32 -14.07 -51.69
N ILE A 15 0.36 -14.60 -50.49
CA ILE A 15 0.61 -16.01 -50.23
C ILE A 15 -0.66 -16.63 -49.71
N TYR A 16 -1.26 -17.49 -50.53
CA TYR A 16 -2.32 -18.43 -50.14
C TYR A 16 -1.66 -19.54 -49.31
N MET A 17 -2.10 -19.76 -48.12
CA MET A 17 -1.84 -20.98 -47.36
C MET A 17 -3.16 -21.69 -47.04
N ALA A 18 -3.25 -22.90 -47.56
CA ALA A 18 -4.37 -23.82 -47.42
C ALA A 18 -4.54 -24.29 -45.96
N GLY A 19 -5.79 -24.49 -45.58
CA GLY A 19 -6.14 -24.95 -44.26
C GLY A 19 -5.79 -26.43 -43.98
N CYS A 20 -5.53 -26.68 -42.70
CA CYS A 20 -5.70 -28.01 -42.08
C CYS A 20 -6.34 -27.81 -40.72
N SER A 21 -7.55 -28.34 -40.59
CA SER A 21 -8.21 -28.54 -39.30
C SER A 21 -7.59 -29.74 -38.56
N PRO A 22 -7.37 -29.72 -37.26
CA PRO A 22 -7.20 -30.93 -36.48
C PRO A 22 -8.54 -31.44 -35.91
N GLU A 23 -8.77 -32.72 -36.13
CA GLU A 23 -9.86 -33.55 -35.61
C GLU A 23 -9.87 -33.60 -34.09
N GLN A 24 -11.09 -33.64 -33.53
CA GLN A 24 -11.36 -34.03 -32.13
C GLN A 24 -11.25 -35.56 -31.98
N PRO A 25 -10.72 -36.09 -30.87
CA PRO A 25 -10.84 -37.49 -30.53
C PRO A 25 -12.16 -37.80 -29.87
N LYS A 26 -12.80 -38.89 -30.36
CA LYS A 26 -14.06 -39.49 -29.92
C LYS A 26 -13.95 -40.05 -28.52
N LYS A 27 -15.08 -39.97 -27.81
CA LYS A 27 -15.40 -40.76 -26.61
C LYS A 27 -15.49 -42.23 -26.93
N GLU A 28 -14.77 -43.06 -26.20
CA GLU A 28 -15.11 -44.48 -26.05
C GLU A 28 -15.59 -44.79 -24.63
N THR A 29 -16.75 -45.41 -24.61
CA THR A 29 -17.45 -45.99 -23.47
C THR A 29 -17.15 -47.47 -23.44
N THR A 30 -16.92 -48.05 -22.30
CA THR A 30 -17.22 -49.44 -21.87
C THR A 30 -16.26 -49.79 -20.73
N SER A 31 -16.61 -50.47 -19.70
CA SER A 31 -17.70 -51.15 -19.04
C SER A 31 -17.09 -51.83 -17.81
N SER A 32 -17.82 -51.74 -16.73
CA SER A 32 -17.91 -52.67 -15.58
C SER A 32 -16.96 -53.87 -15.45
N ILE A 33 -16.36 -54.02 -14.26
CA ILE A 33 -16.32 -55.30 -13.53
C ILE A 33 -16.36 -55.02 -12.02
N GLN A 34 -17.32 -55.69 -11.36
CA GLN A 34 -17.49 -55.81 -9.91
C GLN A 34 -16.53 -56.86 -9.32
N GLU A 35 -16.22 -56.73 -8.09
CA GLU A 35 -16.36 -57.65 -6.94
C GLU A 35 -15.12 -57.53 -6.02
N LYS A 36 -15.35 -57.40 -4.79
CA LYS A 36 -15.74 -58.02 -3.57
C LYS A 36 -14.81 -57.77 -2.38
N ASN A 37 -15.46 -57.27 -1.34
CA ASN A 37 -15.32 -57.57 0.09
C ASN A 37 -13.96 -57.85 0.73
N LYS A 38 -13.60 -57.08 1.78
CA LYS A 38 -13.81 -57.57 3.16
C LYS A 38 -13.53 -56.54 4.23
N ASP A 39 -14.46 -56.52 5.19
CA ASP A 39 -14.42 -55.80 6.48
C ASP A 39 -13.13 -55.93 7.25
N THR A 40 -12.74 -54.86 7.96
CA THR A 40 -12.51 -54.90 9.41
C THR A 40 -12.60 -53.48 9.99
N LYS A 41 -13.55 -53.31 10.90
CA LYS A 41 -13.66 -52.23 11.86
C LYS A 41 -12.53 -52.34 12.89
N GLU A 42 -11.90 -51.22 13.24
CA GLU A 42 -11.37 -51.05 14.58
C GLU A 42 -11.68 -49.60 15.01
N ASP A 43 -12.60 -49.50 15.96
CA ASP A 43 -12.92 -48.29 16.70
C ASP A 43 -11.80 -48.02 17.69
N ALA A 44 -11.16 -46.86 17.63
CA ALA A 44 -10.32 -46.33 18.69
C ALA A 44 -11.07 -45.23 19.46
N PRO A 45 -10.95 -45.17 20.79
CA PRO A 45 -11.91 -44.51 21.66
C PRO A 45 -11.79 -42.99 21.67
N VAL A 46 -12.95 -42.35 21.60
CA VAL A 46 -13.18 -40.88 21.65
C VAL A 46 -12.80 -40.23 22.98
N GLU A 47 -12.52 -41.01 24.02
CA GLU A 47 -12.21 -40.47 25.37
C GLU A 47 -10.86 -39.73 25.53
N LYS A 48 -9.89 -39.96 24.65
CA LYS A 48 -8.58 -39.31 24.79
C LYS A 48 -8.50 -37.89 24.21
N GLN A 49 -9.41 -37.48 23.38
CA GLN A 49 -9.44 -36.13 22.82
C GLN A 49 -10.09 -35.12 23.75
N GLN A 50 -11.06 -35.51 24.56
CA GLN A 50 -11.71 -34.59 25.52
C GLN A 50 -10.86 -34.28 26.77
N GLU A 51 -9.91 -35.11 27.10
CA GLU A 51 -8.98 -34.86 28.22
C GLU A 51 -7.84 -33.91 27.84
N GLN A 52 -7.45 -33.83 26.56
CA GLN A 52 -6.44 -32.88 26.08
C GLN A 52 -6.99 -31.45 25.93
N GLU A 53 -8.20 -31.29 25.43
CA GLU A 53 -8.82 -29.95 25.30
C GLU A 53 -9.09 -29.31 26.68
N LYS A 54 -9.46 -30.10 27.69
CA LYS A 54 -9.68 -29.59 29.05
C LYS A 54 -8.42 -29.16 29.77
N ASN A 55 -7.26 -29.72 29.40
CA ASN A 55 -5.96 -29.39 30.01
C ASN A 55 -5.32 -28.12 29.36
N GLU A 56 -5.64 -27.84 28.10
CA GLU A 56 -5.20 -26.62 27.44
C GLU A 56 -6.01 -25.39 27.87
N GLU A 57 -7.32 -25.53 28.06
CA GLU A 57 -8.16 -24.44 28.58
C GLU A 57 -7.76 -23.98 29.99
N SER A 58 -7.42 -24.92 30.89
CA SER A 58 -6.99 -24.58 32.26
C SER A 58 -5.62 -23.90 32.33
N GLN A 59 -4.73 -24.14 31.36
CA GLN A 59 -3.42 -23.48 31.29
C GLN A 59 -3.49 -22.06 30.69
N VAL A 60 -4.50 -21.78 29.86
CA VAL A 60 -4.75 -20.45 29.30
C VAL A 60 -5.34 -19.51 30.36
N GLU A 61 -6.26 -20.02 31.21
CA GLU A 61 -6.83 -19.20 32.31
C GLU A 61 -5.79 -18.84 33.38
N GLN A 62 -4.89 -19.76 33.75
CA GLN A 62 -3.83 -19.48 34.70
C GLN A 62 -2.79 -18.47 34.18
N ARG A 63 -2.51 -18.45 32.87
CA ARG A 63 -1.62 -17.47 32.26
C ARG A 63 -2.22 -16.07 32.16
N GLN A 64 -3.53 -15.94 32.07
CA GLN A 64 -4.22 -14.65 32.07
C GLN A 64 -4.30 -14.03 33.47
N GLU A 65 -4.37 -14.83 34.54
CA GLU A 65 -4.34 -14.31 35.90
C GLU A 65 -2.94 -13.85 36.35
N GLU A 66 -1.87 -14.48 35.91
CA GLU A 66 -0.50 -14.03 36.19
C GLU A 66 -0.12 -12.72 35.52
N VAL A 67 -0.56 -12.49 34.27
CA VAL A 67 -0.30 -11.23 33.55
C VAL A 67 -1.07 -10.06 34.19
N SER A 68 -2.29 -10.29 34.71
CA SER A 68 -3.07 -9.24 35.38
C SER A 68 -2.56 -8.85 36.80
N ALA A 69 -1.71 -9.70 37.39
CA ALA A 69 -1.12 -9.45 38.72
C ALA A 69 0.22 -8.66 38.64
N GLU A 70 0.93 -8.72 37.52
CA GLU A 70 2.16 -7.94 37.31
C GLU A 70 1.88 -6.48 36.92
N GLU A 71 0.83 -6.20 36.17
CA GLU A 71 0.48 -4.80 35.80
C GLU A 71 0.01 -3.91 36.96
N LYS A 72 -0.31 -4.47 38.13
CA LYS A 72 -0.76 -3.70 39.32
C LYS A 72 0.35 -3.23 40.25
N LYS A 73 1.61 -3.49 39.95
CA LYS A 73 2.75 -3.16 40.83
C LYS A 73 3.62 -1.98 40.41
N GLU A 74 3.31 -1.31 39.28
CA GLU A 74 4.19 -0.26 38.74
C GLU A 74 3.52 1.12 38.63
N GLU A 75 2.59 1.45 39.52
CA GLU A 75 1.99 2.78 39.57
C GLU A 75 2.14 3.39 40.97
N THR A 76 3.32 3.90 41.29
CA THR A 76 3.51 5.02 42.23
C THR A 76 4.95 5.53 42.20
N THR A 77 5.24 6.46 41.28
CA THR A 77 6.37 7.38 41.51
C THR A 77 5.95 8.76 41.02
N THR A 78 5.56 9.60 41.96
CA THR A 78 5.26 11.01 41.80
C THR A 78 6.51 11.80 41.44
N VAL A 79 6.47 12.52 40.34
CA VAL A 79 7.44 13.56 39.98
C VAL A 79 6.81 14.94 40.24
N PRO A 80 7.47 15.85 40.96
CA PRO A 80 6.92 17.17 41.29
C PRO A 80 6.96 18.13 40.07
N PRO A 81 6.09 19.15 40.04
CA PRO A 81 6.01 20.08 38.91
C PRO A 81 7.19 21.06 38.91
N ILE A 82 7.85 21.19 37.77
CA ILE A 82 8.85 22.23 37.54
C ILE A 82 8.16 23.40 36.83
N GLU A 83 7.88 24.45 37.59
CA GLU A 83 7.64 25.77 37.03
C GLU A 83 8.96 26.38 36.56
N GLN A 84 9.05 26.76 35.29
CA GLN A 84 10.06 27.72 34.81
C GLN A 84 9.42 28.80 33.97
N PRO A 85 9.89 30.05 34.10
CA PRO A 85 9.25 31.21 33.52
C PRO A 85 9.57 31.36 32.03
N VAL A 86 8.52 31.67 31.27
CA VAL A 86 8.59 32.05 29.87
C VAL A 86 9.33 33.39 29.75
N GLN A 87 10.56 33.39 29.26
CA GLN A 87 11.19 34.59 28.77
C GLN A 87 10.84 34.79 27.28
N ASN A 88 10.07 35.84 27.04
CA ASN A 88 9.85 36.39 25.71
C ASN A 88 11.19 36.84 25.10
N ASN A 89 11.61 36.14 24.05
CA ASN A 89 12.61 36.66 23.13
C ASN A 89 11.94 36.92 21.78
N GLU A 90 11.42 38.12 21.62
CA GLU A 90 11.01 38.66 20.33
C GLU A 90 12.24 38.83 19.44
N GLN A 91 12.62 37.80 18.72
CA GLN A 91 13.47 37.97 17.54
C GLN A 91 12.58 38.15 16.31
N LYS A 92 12.62 39.40 15.83
CA LYS A 92 12.07 39.90 14.58
C LYS A 92 12.52 39.02 13.42
N VAL A 93 11.67 38.07 13.03
CA VAL A 93 11.81 37.36 11.74
C VAL A 93 11.04 38.18 10.72
N GLU A 94 11.78 38.93 9.91
CA GLU A 94 11.20 39.65 8.79
C GLU A 94 10.53 38.69 7.81
N SER A 95 9.30 39.01 7.55
CA SER A 95 8.30 38.45 6.67
C SER A 95 8.82 38.05 5.26
N ASN A 96 8.68 36.76 4.96
CA ASN A 96 8.40 36.27 3.63
C ASN A 96 7.12 35.43 3.67
N GLU A 97 6.06 36.01 4.23
CA GLU A 97 4.72 35.42 4.27
C GLU A 97 3.91 35.81 3.03
N LYS A 98 4.13 35.13 1.90
CA LYS A 98 3.14 35.17 0.79
C LYS A 98 3.09 33.90 -0.08
N GLN A 99 3.74 32.81 0.30
CA GLN A 99 3.50 31.53 -0.34
C GLN A 99 3.05 30.52 0.73
N GLY A 100 1.82 30.02 0.63
CA GLY A 100 1.31 28.98 1.54
C GLY A 100 2.32 27.81 1.58
N LYS A 101 2.68 27.36 2.78
CA LYS A 101 3.66 26.28 2.94
C LYS A 101 3.17 25.03 2.19
N PHE A 102 4.04 24.40 1.41
CA PHE A 102 3.73 23.19 0.67
C PHE A 102 3.33 22.07 1.65
N LEU A 103 2.11 21.55 1.49
CA LEU A 103 1.51 20.54 2.38
C LEU A 103 1.42 19.18 1.70
N VAL A 104 1.98 18.17 2.35
CA VAL A 104 1.82 16.76 2.00
C VAL A 104 0.89 16.10 3.01
N VAL A 105 -0.13 15.40 2.53
CA VAL A 105 -0.89 14.46 3.36
C VAL A 105 -0.37 13.06 3.11
N ILE A 106 0.25 12.45 4.12
CA ILE A 106 0.65 11.04 4.08
C ILE A 106 -0.54 10.18 4.52
N ASP A 107 -0.86 9.16 3.74
CA ASP A 107 -1.89 8.18 4.07
C ASP A 107 -1.26 6.79 4.26
N PRO A 108 -0.98 6.37 5.50
CA PRO A 108 -0.61 4.99 5.77
C PRO A 108 -1.80 4.08 5.46
N GLY A 109 -1.67 3.21 4.45
CA GLY A 109 -2.75 2.31 4.02
C GLY A 109 -3.26 1.40 5.13
N HIS A 110 -4.47 0.87 4.95
CA HIS A 110 -5.11 -0.05 5.90
C HIS A 110 -5.26 0.51 7.33
N GLN A 111 -5.61 -0.36 8.27
CA GLN A 111 -5.80 -0.05 9.70
C GLN A 111 -5.89 -1.36 10.49
N GLN A 112 -6.15 -1.31 11.80
CA GLN A 112 -6.18 -2.50 12.64
C GLN A 112 -7.22 -3.54 12.18
N LYS A 113 -8.42 -3.08 11.81
CA LYS A 113 -9.52 -3.93 11.37
C LYS A 113 -10.02 -3.48 10.01
N ALA A 114 -10.29 -4.44 9.10
CA ALA A 114 -10.99 -4.14 7.86
C ALA A 114 -12.38 -3.56 8.14
N ASN A 115 -12.85 -2.68 7.26
CA ASN A 115 -14.24 -2.29 7.18
C ASN A 115 -14.78 -2.75 5.81
N LEU A 116 -15.46 -3.88 5.80
CA LEU A 116 -16.01 -4.51 4.60
C LEU A 116 -17.38 -3.96 4.19
N ASN A 117 -17.88 -2.91 4.85
CA ASN A 117 -18.99 -2.15 4.31
C ASN A 117 -18.59 -1.52 2.96
N LEU A 118 -19.57 -1.39 2.09
CA LEU A 118 -19.34 -0.87 0.75
C LEU A 118 -19.40 0.66 0.71
N GLU A 119 -18.60 1.25 -0.18
CA GLU A 119 -18.68 2.66 -0.56
C GLU A 119 -18.51 2.80 -2.08
N PRO A 120 -19.10 3.83 -2.73
CA PRO A 120 -18.88 4.08 -4.15
C PRO A 120 -17.40 4.31 -4.44
N ILE A 121 -16.90 3.76 -5.56
CA ILE A 121 -15.50 3.93 -5.97
C ILE A 121 -15.12 5.37 -6.33
N GLY A 122 -16.11 6.24 -6.58
CA GLY A 122 -15.92 7.65 -6.92
C GLY A 122 -17.25 8.40 -6.90
N PRO A 123 -17.24 9.74 -7.05
CA PRO A 123 -18.43 10.55 -7.06
C PRO A 123 -19.41 10.12 -8.16
N GLY A 124 -20.66 9.79 -7.79
CA GLY A 124 -21.69 9.34 -8.72
C GLY A 124 -21.52 7.92 -9.26
N ALA A 125 -20.52 7.16 -8.82
CA ALA A 125 -20.32 5.79 -9.24
C ALA A 125 -21.40 4.84 -8.68
N THR A 126 -21.88 3.92 -9.51
CA THR A 126 -22.72 2.80 -9.09
C THR A 126 -21.88 1.61 -8.59
N THR A 127 -20.67 1.47 -9.11
CA THR A 127 -19.69 0.47 -8.64
C THR A 127 -19.24 0.80 -7.23
N GLN A 128 -19.21 -0.23 -6.39
CA GLN A 128 -18.83 -0.11 -4.99
C GLN A 128 -17.64 -1.01 -4.67
N LYS A 129 -16.84 -0.62 -3.67
CA LYS A 129 -15.75 -1.39 -3.09
C LYS A 129 -15.82 -1.37 -1.57
N TYR A 130 -15.12 -2.27 -0.92
CA TYR A 130 -14.94 -2.20 0.53
C TYR A 130 -14.29 -0.89 0.95
N LYS A 131 -14.76 -0.31 2.05
CA LYS A 131 -14.23 0.93 2.61
C LYS A 131 -12.74 0.83 2.88
N VAL A 132 -12.30 -0.26 3.51
CA VAL A 132 -10.88 -0.58 3.72
C VAL A 132 -10.71 -2.08 3.94
N THR A 133 -9.68 -2.67 3.35
CA THR A 133 -9.29 -4.08 3.53
C THR A 133 -8.20 -4.21 4.58
N ASP A 134 -7.91 -5.44 5.04
CA ASP A 134 -6.88 -5.71 6.05
C ASP A 134 -5.45 -5.44 5.55
N GLY A 135 -5.23 -5.48 4.24
CA GLY A 135 -3.89 -5.49 3.65
C GLY A 135 -3.23 -6.87 3.73
N THR A 136 -1.94 -6.91 3.47
CA THR A 136 -1.15 -8.14 3.50
C THR A 136 -0.41 -8.32 4.83
N THR A 137 0.26 -9.48 4.97
CA THR A 137 1.11 -9.79 6.14
C THR A 137 2.42 -10.38 5.65
N GLY A 138 3.53 -9.91 6.21
CA GLY A 138 4.87 -10.36 5.88
C GLY A 138 5.04 -11.87 6.08
N VAL A 139 5.59 -12.54 5.04
CA VAL A 139 5.73 -14.01 5.07
C VAL A 139 6.79 -14.48 6.04
N VAL A 140 7.77 -13.64 6.37
CA VAL A 140 8.87 -13.91 7.32
C VAL A 140 8.63 -13.19 8.64
N THR A 141 8.46 -11.87 8.59
CA THR A 141 8.38 -11.01 9.77
C THR A 141 7.05 -11.14 10.51
N LYS A 142 6.02 -11.66 9.84
CA LYS A 142 4.64 -11.71 10.33
C LYS A 142 4.07 -10.32 10.67
N LYS A 143 4.76 -9.25 10.30
CA LYS A 143 4.29 -7.88 10.46
C LYS A 143 3.12 -7.64 9.50
N ARG A 144 2.05 -7.02 9.99
CA ARG A 144 0.92 -6.61 9.14
C ARG A 144 1.29 -5.36 8.33
N GLU A 145 0.83 -5.25 7.10
CA GLU A 145 1.04 -4.09 6.24
C GLU A 145 0.62 -2.79 6.93
N ALA A 146 -0.56 -2.77 7.57
CA ALA A 146 -1.03 -1.60 8.29
C ALA A 146 -0.04 -1.08 9.35
N VAL A 147 0.71 -1.98 10.01
CA VAL A 147 1.75 -1.63 10.99
C VAL A 147 2.99 -1.11 10.28
N LEU A 148 3.48 -1.84 9.28
CA LEU A 148 4.67 -1.48 8.52
C LEU A 148 4.57 -0.08 7.91
N VAL A 149 3.47 0.19 7.19
CA VAL A 149 3.32 1.47 6.49
C VAL A 149 3.08 2.64 7.45
N LEU A 150 2.54 2.40 8.65
CA LEU A 150 2.43 3.43 9.68
C LEU A 150 3.80 3.81 10.25
N GLU A 151 4.65 2.82 10.55
CA GLU A 151 6.04 3.05 10.98
C GLU A 151 6.82 3.85 9.91
N MET A 152 6.72 3.43 8.65
CA MET A 152 7.37 4.14 7.53
C MET A 152 6.82 5.55 7.32
N ALA A 153 5.52 5.76 7.55
CA ALA A 153 4.91 7.08 7.43
C ALA A 153 5.44 8.07 8.47
N PHE A 154 5.68 7.64 9.70
CA PHE A 154 6.32 8.50 10.70
C PHE A 154 7.75 8.88 10.31
N LEU A 155 8.55 7.91 9.84
CA LEU A 155 9.91 8.19 9.35
C LEU A 155 9.91 9.13 8.13
N LEU A 156 8.97 8.93 7.21
CA LEU A 156 8.83 9.80 6.04
C LEU A 156 8.38 11.22 6.43
N LYS A 157 7.46 11.33 7.39
CA LYS A 157 7.04 12.62 7.95
C LYS A 157 8.24 13.41 8.49
N GLU A 158 9.06 12.81 9.34
CA GLU A 158 10.25 13.46 9.89
C GLU A 158 11.21 13.95 8.78
N LYS A 159 11.44 13.12 7.76
CA LYS A 159 12.30 13.48 6.64
C LYS A 159 11.76 14.65 5.81
N LEU A 160 10.46 14.67 5.54
CA LEU A 160 9.81 15.76 4.79
C LEU A 160 9.79 17.06 5.62
N GLU A 161 9.49 16.98 6.91
CA GLU A 161 9.52 18.14 7.81
C GLU A 161 10.94 18.73 7.94
N ALA A 162 11.97 17.91 7.93
CA ALA A 162 13.36 18.35 7.88
C ALA A 162 13.71 19.13 6.58
N LYS A 163 12.93 18.94 5.50
CA LYS A 163 13.02 19.75 4.26
C LYS A 163 12.15 21.02 4.29
N GLY A 164 11.48 21.30 5.41
CA GLY A 164 10.55 22.44 5.55
C GLY A 164 9.20 22.24 4.87
N ILE A 165 8.82 20.98 4.57
CA ILE A 165 7.53 20.59 4.03
C ILE A 165 6.56 20.38 5.19
N GLN A 166 5.35 20.93 5.12
CA GLN A 166 4.32 20.61 6.09
C GLN A 166 3.75 19.21 5.85
N VAL A 167 3.53 18.45 6.91
CA VAL A 167 2.99 17.09 6.81
C VAL A 167 1.82 16.90 7.75
N LEU A 168 0.72 16.38 7.21
CA LEU A 168 -0.39 15.79 7.96
C LEU A 168 -0.47 14.30 7.62
N MET A 169 -1.06 13.53 8.53
CA MET A 169 -1.29 12.10 8.34
C MET A 169 -2.77 11.78 8.47
N THR A 170 -3.31 10.89 7.64
CA THR A 170 -4.72 10.46 7.74
C THR A 170 -5.00 9.64 9.00
N ARG A 171 -3.99 8.96 9.52
CA ARG A 171 -3.99 8.25 10.80
C ARG A 171 -2.62 8.26 11.45
N THR A 172 -2.59 8.25 12.77
CA THR A 172 -1.38 8.15 13.60
C THR A 172 -1.43 6.96 14.55
N SER A 173 -2.49 6.16 14.48
CA SER A 173 -2.66 4.93 15.25
C SER A 173 -3.23 3.81 14.36
N GLN A 174 -3.28 2.60 14.92
CA GLN A 174 -3.94 1.46 14.29
C GLN A 174 -5.44 1.44 14.57
N ASP A 175 -5.84 1.94 15.72
CA ASP A 175 -7.23 1.94 16.19
C ASP A 175 -8.00 3.13 15.61
N VAL A 176 -8.37 2.99 14.35
CA VAL A 176 -9.18 3.93 13.58
C VAL A 176 -10.15 3.16 12.70
N ASP A 177 -11.25 3.80 12.28
CA ASP A 177 -12.14 3.29 11.24
C ASP A 177 -12.40 4.38 10.21
N ILE A 178 -11.47 4.51 9.25
CA ILE A 178 -11.51 5.52 8.18
C ILE A 178 -11.46 4.85 6.81
N SER A 179 -12.44 5.14 5.98
CA SER A 179 -12.57 4.59 4.62
C SER A 179 -11.59 5.25 3.64
N ASN A 180 -11.39 4.62 2.47
CA ASN A 180 -10.58 5.19 1.39
C ASN A 180 -11.11 6.55 0.90
N LYS A 181 -12.43 6.73 0.87
CA LYS A 181 -13.08 8.01 0.57
C LYS A 181 -12.75 9.06 1.64
N GLU A 182 -12.85 8.71 2.91
CA GLU A 182 -12.57 9.64 4.02
C GLU A 182 -11.11 10.08 4.05
N ARG A 183 -10.16 9.19 3.73
CA ARG A 183 -8.73 9.50 3.59
C ARG A 183 -8.49 10.54 2.48
N ALA A 184 -9.09 10.35 1.30
CA ALA A 184 -9.03 11.32 0.22
C ALA A 184 -9.72 12.64 0.59
N THR A 185 -10.88 12.57 1.25
CA THR A 185 -11.60 13.76 1.74
C THR A 185 -10.79 14.55 2.74
N PHE A 186 -10.03 13.88 3.61
CA PHE A 186 -9.09 14.53 4.52
C PHE A 186 -8.04 15.36 3.77
N ALA A 187 -7.40 14.80 2.74
CA ALA A 187 -6.44 15.52 1.92
C ALA A 187 -7.07 16.71 1.18
N ASN A 188 -8.30 16.54 0.67
CA ASN A 188 -9.06 17.59 0.00
C ASN A 188 -9.38 18.77 0.93
N ASN A 189 -9.89 18.47 2.13
CA ASN A 189 -10.29 19.48 3.11
C ASN A 189 -9.11 20.33 3.59
N HIS A 190 -7.92 19.75 3.63
CA HIS A 190 -6.69 20.45 3.98
C HIS A 190 -6.01 21.10 2.77
N LYS A 191 -6.60 20.99 1.56
CA LYS A 191 -6.03 21.53 0.31
C LYS A 191 -4.56 21.13 0.12
N ALA A 192 -4.27 19.84 0.34
CA ALA A 192 -2.93 19.31 0.22
C ALA A 192 -2.35 19.55 -1.18
N ASN A 193 -1.06 19.85 -1.27
CA ASN A 193 -0.35 19.92 -2.54
C ASN A 193 -0.02 18.54 -3.08
N LEU A 194 0.00 17.52 -2.20
CA LEU A 194 0.22 16.13 -2.56
C LEU A 194 -0.46 15.21 -1.55
N PHE A 195 -1.21 14.23 -2.04
CA PHE A 195 -1.74 13.11 -1.30
C PHE A 195 -0.89 11.87 -1.57
N LEU A 196 -0.06 11.48 -0.59
CA LEU A 196 0.94 10.44 -0.70
C LEU A 196 0.52 9.21 0.11
N ARG A 197 0.08 8.16 -0.58
CA ARG A 197 -0.41 6.93 0.03
C ARG A 197 0.70 5.89 0.11
N LEU A 198 0.86 5.24 1.25
CA LEU A 198 1.87 4.21 1.47
C LEU A 198 1.22 2.84 1.62
N HIS A 199 1.68 1.89 0.83
CA HIS A 199 1.28 0.50 0.81
C HIS A 199 2.51 -0.42 0.65
N ALA A 200 2.32 -1.70 0.90
CA ALA A 200 3.29 -2.74 0.61
C ALA A 200 2.52 -3.96 0.08
N ASP A 201 2.81 -4.31 -1.16
CA ASP A 201 2.00 -5.25 -1.95
C ASP A 201 2.10 -6.70 -1.44
N GLY A 202 1.13 -7.50 -1.82
CA GLY A 202 1.10 -8.94 -1.65
C GLY A 202 0.73 -9.64 -2.96
N SER A 203 1.34 -10.77 -3.24
CA SER A 203 1.07 -11.57 -4.42
C SER A 203 1.02 -13.06 -4.08
N GLU A 204 0.20 -13.82 -4.82
CA GLU A 204 0.23 -15.28 -4.78
C GLU A 204 1.56 -15.85 -5.35
N ASN A 205 2.22 -15.08 -6.21
CA ASN A 205 3.53 -15.43 -6.71
C ASN A 205 4.62 -14.91 -5.76
N PRO A 206 5.31 -15.77 -5.00
CA PRO A 206 6.32 -15.36 -4.01
C PRO A 206 7.59 -14.76 -4.64
N ASN A 207 7.75 -14.86 -5.97
CA ASN A 207 8.88 -14.27 -6.68
C ASN A 207 8.63 -12.83 -7.14
N GLU A 208 7.40 -12.33 -7.01
CA GLU A 208 7.13 -10.92 -7.27
C GLU A 208 7.84 -10.05 -6.25
N SER A 209 8.43 -8.97 -6.74
CA SER A 209 9.25 -8.06 -5.94
C SER A 209 9.39 -6.71 -6.62
N GLY A 210 9.69 -5.68 -5.84
CA GLY A 210 10.08 -4.36 -6.31
C GLY A 210 9.08 -3.27 -6.01
N PHE A 211 9.61 -2.05 -5.98
CA PHE A 211 8.88 -0.81 -5.76
C PHE A 211 8.06 -0.42 -7.00
N ALA A 212 6.84 0.04 -6.79
CA ALA A 212 6.00 0.60 -7.85
C ALA A 212 5.30 1.88 -7.38
N VAL A 213 4.97 2.76 -8.33
CA VAL A 213 4.09 3.91 -8.10
C VAL A 213 2.79 3.68 -8.85
N LEU A 214 1.68 3.66 -8.12
CA LEU A 214 0.36 3.68 -8.71
C LEU A 214 -0.08 5.14 -8.87
N THR A 215 -0.64 5.46 -10.03
CA THR A 215 -1.12 6.81 -10.37
C THR A 215 -2.49 6.72 -11.04
N PRO A 216 -3.30 7.79 -10.99
CA PRO A 216 -4.55 7.84 -11.76
C PRO A 216 -4.32 7.51 -13.24
N ALA A 217 -5.24 6.76 -13.84
CA ALA A 217 -5.21 6.47 -15.27
C ALA A 217 -5.69 7.69 -16.09
N GLU A 218 -5.10 7.87 -17.27
CA GLU A 218 -5.59 8.83 -18.24
C GLU A 218 -7.00 8.45 -18.69
N GLY A 219 -7.88 9.42 -18.78
CA GLY A 219 -9.28 9.18 -19.20
C GLY A 219 -10.22 8.70 -18.08
N SER A 220 -9.73 8.50 -16.86
CA SER A 220 -10.61 8.26 -15.71
C SER A 220 -11.59 9.42 -15.51
N PRO A 221 -12.91 9.16 -15.39
CA PRO A 221 -13.91 10.21 -15.23
C PRO A 221 -13.78 10.96 -13.89
N TYR A 222 -13.05 10.41 -12.94
CA TYR A 222 -12.95 10.94 -11.57
C TYR A 222 -11.72 11.81 -11.35
N THR A 223 -10.64 11.59 -12.13
CA THR A 223 -9.28 12.09 -11.80
C THR A 223 -8.69 12.99 -12.87
N LYS A 224 -9.49 13.43 -13.83
CA LYS A 224 -9.05 14.26 -14.97
C LYS A 224 -8.27 15.51 -14.52
N GLU A 225 -8.74 16.18 -13.47
CA GLU A 225 -8.13 17.42 -12.98
C GLU A 225 -6.78 17.21 -12.28
N ILE A 226 -6.57 16.03 -11.69
CA ILE A 226 -5.36 15.72 -10.92
C ILE A 226 -4.38 14.84 -11.69
N TYR A 227 -4.76 14.29 -12.83
CA TYR A 227 -3.96 13.31 -13.59
C TYR A 227 -2.57 13.82 -13.94
N ALA A 228 -2.48 14.98 -14.57
CA ALA A 228 -1.20 15.50 -15.07
C ALA A 228 -0.17 15.72 -13.94
N GLU A 229 -0.60 16.28 -12.82
CA GLU A 229 0.27 16.51 -11.67
C GLU A 229 0.61 15.21 -10.94
N SER A 230 -0.34 14.28 -10.82
CA SER A 230 -0.10 12.95 -10.27
C SER A 230 0.91 12.16 -11.11
N LEU A 231 0.82 12.26 -12.43
CA LEU A 231 1.79 11.64 -13.33
C LEU A 231 3.17 12.29 -13.20
N GLN A 232 3.24 13.62 -13.12
CA GLN A 232 4.50 14.34 -12.93
C GLN A 232 5.26 13.84 -11.69
N ILE A 233 4.61 13.85 -10.54
CA ILE A 233 5.26 13.40 -9.30
C ILE A 233 5.58 11.89 -9.35
N SER A 234 4.73 11.06 -9.97
CA SER A 234 5.01 9.62 -10.16
C SER A 234 6.30 9.39 -10.95
N GLN A 235 6.51 10.15 -12.04
CA GLN A 235 7.72 10.09 -12.86
C GLN A 235 8.95 10.51 -12.06
N MET A 236 8.84 11.59 -11.27
CA MET A 236 9.94 12.06 -10.42
C MET A 236 10.34 11.01 -9.38
N ILE A 237 9.35 10.39 -8.71
CA ILE A 237 9.60 9.34 -7.71
C ILE A 237 10.26 8.11 -8.37
N VAL A 238 9.72 7.62 -9.48
CA VAL A 238 10.28 6.46 -10.19
C VAL A 238 11.69 6.73 -10.69
N ASN A 239 11.95 7.91 -11.25
CA ASN A 239 13.29 8.26 -11.74
C ASN A 239 14.29 8.34 -10.60
N LYS A 240 13.94 8.97 -9.48
CA LYS A 240 14.81 9.04 -8.31
C LYS A 240 15.02 7.68 -7.66
N MET A 241 13.98 6.84 -7.60
CA MET A 241 14.09 5.49 -7.05
C MET A 241 15.01 4.59 -7.90
N ARG A 242 15.06 4.79 -9.22
CA ARG A 242 16.00 4.07 -10.11
C ARG A 242 17.47 4.37 -9.85
N GLU A 243 17.80 5.52 -9.24
CA GLU A 243 19.15 5.82 -8.80
C GLU A 243 19.56 5.02 -7.56
N ASN A 244 18.59 4.48 -6.81
CA ASN A 244 18.81 3.67 -5.63
C ASN A 244 19.05 2.21 -6.04
N GLN A 245 20.30 1.78 -6.08
CA GLN A 245 20.70 0.44 -6.52
C GLN A 245 20.20 -0.70 -5.61
N GLN A 246 19.72 -0.39 -4.41
CA GLN A 246 19.17 -1.39 -3.48
C GLN A 246 17.73 -1.76 -3.81
N VAL A 247 17.04 -0.95 -4.63
CA VAL A 247 15.62 -1.06 -4.92
C VAL A 247 15.38 -1.52 -6.35
N LYS A 248 14.71 -2.65 -6.52
CA LYS A 248 14.16 -3.03 -7.83
C LYS A 248 12.94 -2.16 -8.11
N VAL A 249 12.89 -1.49 -9.26
CA VAL A 249 11.83 -0.55 -9.61
C VAL A 249 10.97 -1.10 -10.74
N ASN A 250 9.70 -1.36 -10.45
CA ASN A 250 8.70 -1.87 -11.41
C ASN A 250 8.06 -0.74 -12.24
N GLY A 251 8.30 0.54 -11.88
CA GLY A 251 7.82 1.69 -12.61
C GLY A 251 6.45 2.19 -12.19
N ILE A 252 5.70 2.77 -13.14
CA ILE A 252 4.38 3.37 -12.92
C ILE A 252 3.29 2.39 -13.36
N LYS A 253 2.26 2.21 -12.52
CA LYS A 253 1.03 1.48 -12.82
C LYS A 253 -0.15 2.44 -12.81
N PHE A 254 -0.91 2.50 -13.90
CA PHE A 254 -2.09 3.37 -14.04
C PHE A 254 -3.33 2.68 -13.50
N ARG A 255 -4.14 3.41 -12.70
CA ARG A 255 -5.34 2.87 -12.04
C ARG A 255 -6.50 3.84 -12.12
N ASP A 256 -7.69 3.32 -12.44
CA ASP A 256 -8.97 4.05 -12.48
C ASP A 256 -9.99 3.52 -11.46
N ASP A 257 -9.62 2.46 -10.75
CA ASP A 257 -10.48 1.72 -9.84
C ASP A 257 -10.17 1.93 -8.34
N LEU A 258 -9.23 2.82 -8.01
CA LEU A 258 -8.87 3.09 -6.60
C LEU A 258 -9.71 4.22 -6.02
N SER A 259 -10.56 3.91 -5.03
CA SER A 259 -11.41 4.89 -4.34
C SER A 259 -10.61 6.08 -3.80
N GLY A 260 -9.40 5.84 -3.26
CA GLY A 260 -8.54 6.91 -2.75
C GLY A 260 -8.13 7.92 -3.83
N PHE A 261 -7.95 7.52 -5.09
CA PHE A 261 -7.73 8.44 -6.20
C PHE A 261 -9.01 9.09 -6.67
N ASN A 262 -10.06 8.27 -6.86
CA ASN A 262 -11.31 8.73 -7.46
C ASN A 262 -12.06 9.78 -6.61
N TRP A 263 -11.86 9.77 -5.30
CA TRP A 263 -12.39 10.76 -4.37
C TRP A 263 -11.41 11.93 -4.12
N SER A 264 -10.16 11.86 -4.61
CA SER A 264 -9.19 12.94 -4.44
C SER A 264 -9.46 14.09 -5.41
N LYS A 265 -9.32 15.32 -4.91
CA LYS A 265 -9.32 16.57 -5.66
C LYS A 265 -7.94 17.23 -5.68
N VAL A 266 -6.96 16.57 -5.08
CA VAL A 266 -5.56 17.01 -5.04
C VAL A 266 -4.68 15.95 -5.71
N PRO A 267 -3.53 16.31 -6.28
CA PRO A 267 -2.61 15.36 -6.88
C PRO A 267 -2.28 14.22 -5.91
N GLY A 268 -2.38 12.98 -6.37
CA GLY A 268 -2.20 11.82 -5.51
C GLY A 268 -1.46 10.67 -6.18
N VAL A 269 -0.61 10.02 -5.41
CA VAL A 269 0.09 8.80 -5.80
C VAL A 269 0.04 7.77 -4.67
N LEU A 270 0.11 6.49 -5.04
CA LEU A 270 0.23 5.40 -4.09
C LEU A 270 1.57 4.68 -4.34
N LEU A 271 2.34 4.53 -3.30
CA LEU A 271 3.62 3.82 -3.33
C LEU A 271 3.42 2.39 -2.83
N GLU A 272 3.71 1.42 -3.69
CA GLU A 272 3.94 0.05 -3.27
C GLU A 272 5.43 -0.08 -2.94
N LEU A 273 5.74 -0.10 -1.65
CA LEU A 273 7.11 -0.01 -1.14
C LEU A 273 7.93 -1.29 -1.37
N GLY A 274 7.29 -2.39 -1.71
CA GLY A 274 7.81 -3.71 -1.99
C GLY A 274 6.75 -4.77 -1.73
N PHE A 275 7.10 -6.05 -1.88
CA PHE A 275 6.16 -7.18 -1.72
C PHE A 275 6.41 -7.91 -0.39
N MET A 276 5.49 -7.79 0.54
CA MET A 276 5.55 -8.50 1.84
C MET A 276 5.36 -10.03 1.69
N SER A 277 4.83 -10.48 0.54
CA SER A 277 4.75 -11.90 0.15
C SER A 277 6.08 -12.46 -0.35
N ASN A 278 7.06 -11.61 -0.66
CA ASN A 278 8.39 -12.02 -1.07
C ASN A 278 9.31 -12.11 0.16
N HIS A 279 9.98 -13.27 0.31
CA HIS A 279 10.78 -13.59 1.49
C HIS A 279 11.94 -12.61 1.75
N GLU A 280 12.60 -12.14 0.68
CA GLU A 280 13.73 -11.22 0.81
C GLU A 280 13.26 -9.76 0.97
N GLU A 281 12.18 -9.37 0.30
CA GLU A 281 11.64 -8.01 0.44
C GLU A 281 10.98 -7.76 1.80
N ASP A 282 10.26 -8.75 2.34
CA ASP A 282 9.68 -8.64 3.69
C ASP A 282 10.76 -8.38 4.75
N LYS A 283 11.93 -9.03 4.65
CA LYS A 283 13.07 -8.74 5.50
C LYS A 283 13.62 -7.33 5.28
N LYS A 284 13.83 -6.93 4.01
CA LYS A 284 14.34 -5.61 3.65
C LYS A 284 13.42 -4.49 4.12
N LEU A 285 12.10 -4.66 3.99
CA LEU A 285 11.10 -3.70 4.46
C LEU A 285 11.09 -3.53 5.99
N SER A 286 11.76 -4.42 6.72
CA SER A 286 11.99 -4.33 8.16
C SER A 286 13.44 -3.97 8.52
N ASP A 287 14.33 -3.80 7.54
CA ASP A 287 15.70 -3.35 7.74
C ASP A 287 15.78 -1.82 7.79
N PRO A 288 16.25 -1.22 8.90
CA PRO A 288 16.27 0.23 9.05
C PRO A 288 17.13 0.95 8.02
N GLN A 289 18.23 0.34 7.53
CA GLN A 289 19.11 0.98 6.55
C GLN A 289 18.45 1.00 5.18
N TYR A 290 17.84 -0.11 4.77
CA TYR A 290 17.07 -0.19 3.52
C TYR A 290 15.88 0.79 3.53
N VAL A 291 15.07 0.78 4.59
CA VAL A 291 13.93 1.68 4.76
C VAL A 291 14.36 3.14 4.72
N ASN A 292 15.45 3.49 5.43
CA ASN A 292 15.99 4.84 5.42
C ASN A 292 16.39 5.29 4.00
N SER A 293 17.09 4.42 3.24
CA SER A 293 17.53 4.69 1.86
C SER A 293 16.33 4.85 0.90
N LEU A 294 15.34 3.97 1.01
CA LEU A 294 14.12 4.00 0.22
C LEU A 294 13.32 5.29 0.47
N LEU A 295 13.05 5.62 1.74
CA LEU A 295 12.31 6.81 2.12
C LEU A 295 13.08 8.11 1.83
N GLN A 296 14.42 8.08 1.81
CA GLN A 296 15.23 9.22 1.36
C GLN A 296 14.98 9.51 -0.12
N SER A 297 14.93 8.50 -0.99
CA SER A 297 14.61 8.66 -2.41
C SER A 297 13.21 9.27 -2.62
N VAL A 298 12.22 8.86 -1.84
CA VAL A 298 10.88 9.46 -1.85
C VAL A 298 10.93 10.92 -1.40
N THR A 299 11.62 11.20 -0.30
CA THR A 299 11.77 12.56 0.25
C THR A 299 12.39 13.52 -0.74
N ASP A 300 13.48 13.12 -1.39
CA ASP A 300 14.18 13.95 -2.37
C ASP A 300 13.29 14.23 -3.61
N SER A 301 12.47 13.26 -4.01
CA SER A 301 11.51 13.42 -5.11
C SER A 301 10.42 14.44 -4.76
N VAL A 302 9.86 14.33 -3.56
CA VAL A 302 8.81 15.26 -3.09
C VAL A 302 9.36 16.67 -2.92
N ASP A 303 10.59 16.83 -2.42
CA ASP A 303 11.24 18.15 -2.31
C ASP A 303 11.55 18.77 -3.69
N ALA A 304 11.97 17.94 -4.66
CA ALA A 304 12.14 18.38 -6.04
C ALA A 304 10.81 18.80 -6.68
N TYR A 305 9.74 18.02 -6.43
CA TYR A 305 8.40 18.36 -6.89
C TYR A 305 7.90 19.68 -6.28
N ARG A 306 8.05 19.86 -4.97
CA ARG A 306 7.74 21.12 -4.28
C ARG A 306 8.46 22.32 -4.95
N LYS A 307 9.76 22.18 -5.21
CA LYS A 307 10.57 23.22 -5.85
C LYS A 307 10.11 23.54 -7.27
N SER A 308 9.58 22.56 -7.99
CA SER A 308 9.02 22.78 -9.34
C SER A 308 7.67 23.53 -9.34
N LYS A 309 7.04 23.68 -8.17
CA LYS A 309 5.77 24.40 -7.99
C LYS A 309 5.95 25.81 -7.40
N ALA A 310 7.17 26.15 -7.00
CA ALA A 310 7.55 27.49 -6.52
C ALA A 310 7.91 28.38 -7.70
#